data_a379a3b885fb669e885ea058bfa0fa79
#
_entry.id   a379a3b885fb669e885ea058bfa0fa79
#
_cell.length_a   1.000
_cell.length_b   1.000
_cell.length_c   1.000
_cell.angle_alpha   90.00
_cell.angle_beta   90.00
_cell.angle_gamma   90.00
#
_symmetry.space_group_name_H-M   'P 1'
#
loop_
_entity.id
_entity.type
_entity.pdbx_description
1 polymer ?
#
loop_
_entity_poly.entity_id
_entity_poly.type
_entity_poly.pdbx_seq_one_letter_code
_entity_poly.pdbx_strand_id
1 'polypeptide(L)'
;MEIKVVTKSDCPFCEMTKKWFDENGFEYSVDLMDNEEERLAFYQSINGIGEIVGKPNEVRRVNSVPQIFIDGERIGGYDELMKYAETLFKKRGAGSLLKFSETYKPFYYPWAVEITTRHEKVHWIEDELDLSEDVSDWKGGKVSDAEKDYITNILRLFTQADVAVGQNYYDQLIPKFKNNEVRNMLGSFACREAIHQRAYALLNETLGLPPEEYHAFLEYSEMADKIDFMMDSNTSTHRGLALAMAKSVMNEGIALFASFVMLLNFQRFGKMKGMGKVVEWSIRDESIHVEGIAKLFRQ
;
A
#
# COMPACT_ATOMS: atom_id res chain seq x y z
N MET A 1 27.51 11.06 6.97
CA MET A 1 27.04 11.17 5.56
C MET A 1 27.03 12.63 5.23
N GLU A 2 27.86 13.04 4.31
CA GLU A 2 27.98 14.43 3.85
C GLU A 2 27.19 14.58 2.53
N ILE A 3 26.27 15.53 2.47
CA ILE A 3 25.47 15.81 1.28
C ILE A 3 25.79 17.22 0.81
N LYS A 4 26.14 17.36 -0.47
CA LYS A 4 26.41 18.63 -1.13
C LYS A 4 25.50 18.77 -2.36
N VAL A 5 24.84 19.91 -2.50
CA VAL A 5 23.95 20.22 -3.61
C VAL A 5 24.46 21.44 -4.36
N VAL A 6 24.91 21.26 -5.58
CA VAL A 6 25.28 22.35 -6.48
C VAL A 6 24.04 22.89 -7.15
N THR A 7 23.79 24.18 -7.03
CA THR A 7 22.55 24.83 -7.46
C THR A 7 22.84 26.14 -8.22
N LYS A 8 21.79 26.76 -8.76
CA LYS A 8 21.76 28.16 -9.19
C LYS A 8 20.46 28.81 -8.78
N SER A 9 20.42 30.15 -8.77
CA SER A 9 19.18 30.90 -8.61
C SER A 9 18.18 30.60 -9.76
N ASP A 10 16.89 30.79 -9.50
CA ASP A 10 15.81 30.59 -10.47
C ASP A 10 15.81 29.19 -11.13
N CYS A 11 16.04 28.14 -10.32
CA CYS A 11 16.11 26.77 -10.77
C CYS A 11 15.02 25.92 -10.07
N PRO A 12 13.91 25.60 -10.74
CA PRO A 12 12.81 24.84 -10.13
C PRO A 12 13.23 23.48 -9.59
N PHE A 13 14.06 22.73 -10.31
CA PHE A 13 14.56 21.44 -9.84
C PHE A 13 15.51 21.54 -8.65
N CYS A 14 16.25 22.65 -8.54
CA CYS A 14 17.09 22.92 -7.38
C CYS A 14 16.23 23.18 -6.14
N GLU A 15 15.15 23.94 -6.27
CA GLU A 15 14.19 24.17 -5.19
C GLU A 15 13.47 22.88 -4.78
N MET A 16 13.05 22.06 -5.75
CA MET A 16 12.47 20.74 -5.48
C MET A 16 13.46 19.84 -4.73
N THR A 17 14.74 19.87 -5.10
CA THR A 17 15.79 19.08 -4.43
C THR A 17 15.98 19.52 -2.98
N LYS A 18 16.11 20.83 -2.73
CA LYS A 18 16.25 21.38 -1.38
C LYS A 18 15.04 21.06 -0.52
N LYS A 19 13.84 21.31 -1.04
CA LYS A 19 12.58 20.99 -0.38
C LYS A 19 12.50 19.51 -0.01
N TRP A 20 12.92 18.61 -0.93
CA TRP A 20 12.91 17.19 -0.67
C TRP A 20 13.85 16.81 0.49
N PHE A 21 15.07 17.36 0.54
CA PHE A 21 16.00 17.11 1.65
C PHE A 21 15.45 17.66 2.98
N ASP A 22 14.88 18.88 2.97
CA ASP A 22 14.29 19.52 4.16
C ASP A 22 13.11 18.69 4.70
N GLU A 23 12.19 18.28 3.83
CA GLU A 23 11.02 17.48 4.19
C GLU A 23 11.40 16.10 4.74
N ASN A 24 12.51 15.53 4.28
CA ASN A 24 13.01 14.24 4.74
C ASN A 24 14.10 14.37 5.83
N GLY A 25 14.37 15.58 6.31
CA GLY A 25 15.26 15.86 7.45
C GLY A 25 16.71 15.45 7.18
N PHE A 26 17.21 15.62 5.96
CA PHE A 26 18.61 15.47 5.64
C PHE A 26 19.33 16.82 5.77
N GLU A 27 20.44 16.83 6.49
CA GLU A 27 21.36 17.97 6.50
C GLU A 27 22.20 17.95 5.22
N TYR A 28 22.31 19.09 4.56
CA TYR A 28 23.06 19.25 3.33
C TYR A 28 23.69 20.64 3.23
N SER A 29 24.76 20.75 2.47
CA SER A 29 25.38 22.00 2.08
C SER A 29 24.95 22.40 0.67
N VAL A 30 24.85 23.72 0.44
CA VAL A 30 24.50 24.27 -0.87
C VAL A 30 25.71 24.99 -1.45
N ASP A 31 26.05 24.66 -2.69
CA ASP A 31 27.04 25.34 -3.49
C ASP A 31 26.31 26.11 -4.60
N LEU A 32 26.15 27.42 -4.40
CA LEU A 32 25.41 28.28 -5.30
C LEU A 32 26.32 28.79 -6.43
N MET A 33 26.05 28.40 -7.66
CA MET A 33 26.83 28.76 -8.85
C MET A 33 26.00 29.58 -9.83
N ASP A 34 25.80 30.85 -9.49
CA ASP A 34 25.10 31.82 -10.37
C ASP A 34 25.98 32.36 -11.49
N ASN A 35 27.29 32.42 -11.26
CA ASN A 35 28.24 32.79 -12.30
C ASN A 35 28.31 31.69 -13.39
N GLU A 36 28.08 32.06 -14.63
CA GLU A 36 28.04 31.12 -15.75
C GLU A 36 29.41 30.50 -16.05
N GLU A 37 30.49 31.28 -15.95
CA GLU A 37 31.85 30.80 -16.18
C GLU A 37 32.27 29.75 -15.15
N GLU A 38 31.97 30.02 -13.86
CA GLU A 38 32.23 29.07 -12.77
C GLU A 38 31.41 27.76 -12.95
N ARG A 39 30.16 27.90 -13.35
CA ARG A 39 29.28 26.76 -13.60
C ARG A 39 29.74 25.94 -14.81
N LEU A 40 30.20 26.58 -15.88
CA LEU A 40 30.80 25.87 -17.04
C LEU A 40 32.08 25.15 -16.65
N ALA A 41 32.96 25.80 -15.87
CA ALA A 41 34.18 25.16 -15.35
C ALA A 41 33.85 23.95 -14.46
N PHE A 42 32.83 24.07 -13.60
CA PHE A 42 32.33 22.96 -12.80
C PHE A 42 31.84 21.80 -13.70
N TYR A 43 31.02 22.07 -14.72
CA TYR A 43 30.56 21.01 -15.64
C TYR A 43 31.73 20.33 -16.35
N GLN A 44 32.74 21.11 -16.77
CA GLN A 44 33.95 20.55 -17.38
C GLN A 44 34.72 19.66 -16.42
N SER A 45 34.83 20.04 -15.15
CA SER A 45 35.54 19.27 -14.14
C SER A 45 34.90 17.92 -13.89
N ILE A 46 33.56 17.84 -13.80
CA ILE A 46 32.84 16.59 -13.52
C ILE A 46 32.66 15.72 -14.78
N ASN A 47 32.70 16.30 -15.98
CA ASN A 47 32.66 15.53 -17.23
C ASN A 47 34.04 14.92 -17.61
N GLY A 48 35.12 15.38 -16.99
CA GLY A 48 36.48 14.87 -17.20
C GLY A 48 36.89 13.71 -16.28
N ILE A 49 36.12 13.45 -15.25
CA ILE A 49 36.39 12.38 -14.27
C ILE A 49 35.44 11.21 -14.58
N GLY A 50 35.97 10.21 -15.21
CA GLY A 50 35.42 8.93 -15.64
C GLY A 50 34.10 8.42 -15.12
N GLU A 51 33.48 7.66 -15.98
CA GLU A 51 32.39 6.69 -15.82
C GLU A 51 31.23 7.04 -14.90
N ILE A 52 30.09 7.37 -15.52
CA ILE A 52 28.78 7.29 -14.89
C ILE A 52 28.46 5.80 -14.67
N VAL A 53 28.34 5.40 -13.42
CA VAL A 53 27.94 4.05 -13.02
C VAL A 53 26.56 3.75 -13.63
N GLY A 54 26.50 2.84 -14.62
CA GLY A 54 25.23 2.30 -15.08
C GLY A 54 25.12 1.78 -16.49
N LYS A 55 25.93 2.23 -17.48
CA LYS A 55 25.97 1.63 -18.83
C LYS A 55 27.24 2.03 -19.61
N PRO A 56 27.93 1.09 -20.25
CA PRO A 56 29.26 1.32 -20.83
C PRO A 56 29.31 2.20 -22.09
N ASN A 57 28.21 2.71 -22.63
CA ASN A 57 28.16 3.39 -23.91
C ASN A 57 27.35 4.70 -24.01
N GLU A 58 26.90 5.29 -22.88
CA GLU A 58 26.23 6.60 -22.89
C GLU A 58 26.97 7.61 -22.02
N VAL A 59 27.92 8.33 -22.59
CA VAL A 59 28.54 9.51 -21.98
C VAL A 59 27.54 10.67 -22.08
N ARG A 60 26.62 10.79 -21.11
CA ARG A 60 25.81 12.01 -20.99
C ARG A 60 26.66 13.11 -20.37
N ARG A 61 26.98 14.15 -21.16
CA ARG A 61 27.63 15.35 -20.65
C ARG A 61 26.69 16.07 -19.66
N VAL A 62 27.20 16.34 -18.46
CA VAL A 62 26.50 17.16 -17.48
C VAL A 62 26.54 18.62 -17.92
N ASN A 63 25.37 19.24 -18.01
CA ASN A 63 25.21 20.64 -18.42
C ASN A 63 24.06 21.33 -17.65
N SER A 64 23.65 20.77 -16.55
CA SER A 64 22.50 21.24 -15.77
C SER A 64 22.73 21.13 -14.25
N VAL A 65 22.00 21.90 -13.48
CA VAL A 65 21.84 21.78 -12.03
C VAL A 65 20.40 21.41 -11.72
N PRO A 66 20.09 20.80 -10.55
CA PRO A 66 21.02 20.50 -9.46
C PRO A 66 21.99 19.38 -9.81
N GLN A 67 23.15 19.39 -9.13
CA GLN A 67 24.04 18.24 -9.06
C GLN A 67 24.28 17.86 -7.60
N ILE A 68 24.03 16.63 -7.24
CA ILE A 68 24.03 16.13 -5.88
C ILE A 68 25.21 15.20 -5.68
N PHE A 69 25.94 15.43 -4.59
CA PHE A 69 27.06 14.61 -4.14
C PHE A 69 26.77 14.08 -2.75
N ILE A 70 27.08 12.80 -2.52
CA ILE A 70 26.92 12.13 -1.23
C ILE A 70 28.21 11.42 -0.90
N ASP A 71 28.82 11.77 0.23
CA ASP A 71 30.13 11.28 0.65
C ASP A 71 31.20 11.43 -0.45
N GLY A 72 31.11 12.52 -1.22
CA GLY A 72 32.01 12.81 -2.34
C GLY A 72 31.66 12.13 -3.66
N GLU A 73 30.72 11.20 -3.68
CA GLU A 73 30.25 10.51 -4.88
C GLU A 73 29.12 11.32 -5.54
N ARG A 74 29.21 11.52 -6.85
CA ARG A 74 28.19 12.23 -7.61
C ARG A 74 26.98 11.31 -7.87
N ILE A 75 25.80 11.72 -7.43
CA ILE A 75 24.55 10.98 -7.65
C ILE A 75 23.86 11.42 -8.95
N GLY A 76 23.86 12.71 -9.24
CA GLY A 76 23.19 13.29 -10.42
C GLY A 76 22.26 14.43 -10.07
N GLY A 77 21.17 14.57 -10.82
CA GLY A 77 20.13 15.58 -10.61
C GLY A 77 18.99 15.12 -9.71
N TYR A 78 17.85 15.81 -9.81
CA TYR A 78 16.65 15.51 -9.03
C TYR A 78 16.07 14.10 -9.32
N ASP A 79 16.03 13.71 -10.59
CA ASP A 79 15.48 12.40 -10.98
C ASP A 79 16.35 11.25 -10.47
N GLU A 80 17.67 11.44 -10.47
CA GLU A 80 18.62 10.47 -9.92
C GLU A 80 18.52 10.42 -8.39
N LEU A 81 18.28 11.56 -7.73
CA LEU A 81 18.00 11.61 -6.29
C LEU A 81 16.77 10.77 -5.96
N MET A 82 15.69 10.89 -6.72
CA MET A 82 14.48 10.09 -6.47
C MET A 82 14.73 8.58 -6.58
N LYS A 83 15.56 8.17 -7.53
CA LYS A 83 15.99 6.76 -7.66
C LYS A 83 16.93 6.31 -6.54
N TYR A 84 17.73 7.24 -6.01
CA TYR A 84 18.73 6.97 -4.96
C TYR A 84 18.16 7.14 -3.55
N ALA A 85 16.95 7.68 -3.40
CA ALA A 85 16.34 8.02 -2.12
C ALA A 85 16.33 6.84 -1.13
N GLU A 86 15.95 5.66 -1.60
CA GLU A 86 15.95 4.44 -0.78
C GLU A 86 17.34 4.09 -0.25
N THR A 87 18.37 4.25 -1.07
CA THR A 87 19.77 4.02 -0.66
C THR A 87 20.23 5.06 0.36
N LEU A 88 19.78 6.32 0.22
CA LEU A 88 20.04 7.38 1.18
C LEU A 88 19.50 7.05 2.56
N PHE A 89 18.26 6.62 2.63
CA PHE A 89 17.64 6.20 3.90
C PHE A 89 18.38 5.01 4.51
N LYS A 90 18.80 4.04 3.70
CA LYS A 90 19.62 2.90 4.16
C LYS A 90 20.99 3.34 4.70
N LYS A 91 21.70 4.24 4.01
CA LYS A 91 22.99 4.80 4.46
C LYS A 91 22.88 5.61 5.75
N ARG A 92 21.78 6.31 5.96
CA ARG A 92 21.53 7.10 7.19
C ARG A 92 21.39 6.22 8.44
N GLY A 93 21.39 4.91 8.29
CA GLY A 93 21.06 3.99 9.39
C GLY A 93 19.56 3.94 9.58
N ALA A 94 18.84 4.12 8.48
CA ALA A 94 17.39 4.06 8.37
C ALA A 94 16.86 2.95 9.24
N GLY A 95 15.90 3.27 10.03
CA GLY A 95 15.33 2.39 11.01
C GLY A 95 14.95 1.07 10.34
N SER A 96 15.49 -0.03 10.85
CA SER A 96 15.00 -1.35 10.46
C SER A 96 13.49 -1.35 10.57
N LEU A 97 12.80 -1.97 9.62
CA LEU A 97 11.35 -2.24 9.70
C LEU A 97 10.94 -2.83 11.06
N LEU A 98 11.90 -3.53 11.71
CA LEU A 98 11.75 -4.27 12.95
C LEU A 98 12.19 -3.48 14.19
N LYS A 99 12.56 -2.19 14.06
CA LYS A 99 12.90 -1.29 15.17
C LYS A 99 11.90 -0.15 15.27
N PHE A 100 11.60 0.26 16.50
CA PHE A 100 10.73 1.41 16.74
C PHE A 100 11.34 2.70 16.18
N SER A 101 10.50 3.52 15.55
CA SER A 101 10.87 4.88 15.20
C SER A 101 10.98 5.71 16.48
N GLU A 102 12.07 6.44 16.63
CA GLU A 102 12.29 7.31 17.80
C GLU A 102 11.48 8.61 17.68
N THR A 103 11.25 9.05 16.45
CA THR A 103 10.55 10.29 16.12
C THR A 103 9.54 10.06 14.99
N TYR A 104 8.55 10.97 14.91
CA TYR A 104 7.59 10.92 13.79
C TYR A 104 8.24 11.24 12.44
N LYS A 105 9.17 12.19 12.41
CA LYS A 105 9.99 12.54 11.24
C LYS A 105 11.47 12.48 11.59
N PRO A 106 12.34 12.23 10.63
CA PRO A 106 12.11 12.01 9.20
C PRO A 106 11.49 10.65 8.90
N PHE A 107 10.76 10.54 7.78
CA PHE A 107 10.22 9.28 7.32
C PHE A 107 11.31 8.42 6.68
N TYR A 108 11.42 7.19 7.13
CA TYR A 108 12.31 6.18 6.54
C TYR A 108 11.64 5.41 5.40
N TYR A 109 10.31 5.29 5.47
CA TYR A 109 9.49 4.61 4.49
C TYR A 109 8.35 5.53 4.00
N PRO A 110 8.68 6.64 3.31
CA PRO A 110 7.69 7.64 2.87
C PRO A 110 6.59 7.03 1.99
N TRP A 111 6.89 5.96 1.26
CA TRP A 111 5.90 5.21 0.49
C TRP A 111 4.77 4.62 1.37
N ALA A 112 5.06 4.23 2.61
CA ALA A 112 4.03 3.72 3.52
C ALA A 112 3.09 4.85 3.96
N VAL A 113 3.64 6.06 4.19
CA VAL A 113 2.84 7.27 4.49
C VAL A 113 1.96 7.64 3.30
N GLU A 114 2.49 7.56 2.08
CA GLU A 114 1.74 7.85 0.84
C GLU A 114 0.57 6.87 0.66
N ILE A 115 0.82 5.57 0.84
CA ILE A 115 -0.21 4.52 0.76
C ILE A 115 -1.27 4.74 1.84
N THR A 116 -0.88 4.99 3.10
CA THR A 116 -1.80 5.30 4.19
C THR A 116 -2.69 6.49 3.83
N THR A 117 -2.08 7.60 3.38
CA THR A 117 -2.82 8.81 3.02
C THR A 117 -3.81 8.55 1.88
N ARG A 118 -3.44 7.75 0.89
CA ARG A 118 -4.32 7.39 -0.22
C ARG A 118 -5.47 6.51 0.25
N HIS A 119 -5.20 5.56 1.12
CA HIS A 119 -6.20 4.66 1.72
C HIS A 119 -7.20 5.43 2.58
N GLU A 120 -6.73 6.36 3.42
CA GLU A 120 -7.60 7.21 4.23
C GLU A 120 -8.51 8.14 3.39
N LYS A 121 -8.03 8.62 2.24
CA LYS A 121 -8.83 9.47 1.33
C LYS A 121 -10.03 8.75 0.70
N VAL A 122 -10.01 7.43 0.66
CA VAL A 122 -11.11 6.61 0.15
C VAL A 122 -11.93 5.97 1.29
N HIS A 123 -11.91 6.59 2.47
CA HIS A 123 -12.67 6.14 3.62
C HIS A 123 -14.18 6.12 3.33
N TRP A 124 -14.85 5.14 3.92
CA TRP A 124 -16.30 4.98 3.91
C TRP A 124 -16.72 4.18 5.14
N ILE A 125 -17.99 4.21 5.47
CA ILE A 125 -18.60 3.42 6.55
C ILE A 125 -19.89 2.76 6.06
N GLU A 126 -20.32 1.73 6.75
CA GLU A 126 -21.52 0.95 6.41
C GLU A 126 -22.79 1.79 6.37
N ASP A 127 -22.89 2.86 7.15
CA ASP A 127 -24.06 3.76 7.17
C ASP A 127 -24.22 4.58 5.86
N GLU A 128 -23.22 4.62 5.01
CA GLU A 128 -23.30 5.28 3.70
C GLU A 128 -23.97 4.41 2.61
N LEU A 129 -24.28 3.15 2.96
CA LEU A 129 -24.86 2.19 2.01
C LEU A 129 -26.38 2.28 1.98
N ASP A 130 -26.95 2.42 0.78
CA ASP A 130 -28.38 2.25 0.55
C ASP A 130 -28.67 0.84 0.02
N LEU A 131 -29.24 -0.01 0.86
CA LEU A 131 -29.62 -1.39 0.55
C LEU A 131 -31.12 -1.55 0.25
N SER A 132 -31.87 -0.47 0.13
CA SER A 132 -33.34 -0.51 -0.06
C SER A 132 -33.77 -1.20 -1.35
N GLU A 133 -33.02 -0.97 -2.46
CA GLU A 133 -33.28 -1.68 -3.72
C GLU A 133 -32.97 -3.18 -3.58
N ASP A 134 -31.94 -3.56 -2.83
CA ASP A 134 -31.55 -4.96 -2.61
C ASP A 134 -32.64 -5.74 -1.88
N VAL A 135 -33.27 -5.14 -0.87
CA VAL A 135 -34.43 -5.71 -0.18
C VAL A 135 -35.56 -5.95 -1.15
N SER A 136 -35.84 -4.98 -2.02
CA SER A 136 -36.88 -5.07 -3.02
C SER A 136 -36.58 -6.17 -4.06
N ASP A 137 -35.35 -6.26 -4.53
CA ASP A 137 -34.88 -7.28 -5.47
C ASP A 137 -34.98 -8.69 -4.86
N TRP A 138 -34.58 -8.81 -3.58
CA TRP A 138 -34.54 -10.05 -2.83
C TRP A 138 -35.92 -10.59 -2.51
N LYS A 139 -36.83 -9.74 -1.98
CA LYS A 139 -38.19 -10.12 -1.57
C LYS A 139 -39.18 -10.10 -2.71
N GLY A 140 -38.98 -9.23 -3.69
CA GLY A 140 -39.86 -9.04 -4.84
C GLY A 140 -39.73 -10.09 -5.97
N GLY A 141 -38.83 -11.07 -5.82
CA GLY A 141 -38.66 -12.16 -6.78
C GLY A 141 -37.85 -11.79 -8.03
N LYS A 142 -37.19 -10.63 -8.06
CA LYS A 142 -36.26 -10.27 -9.13
C LYS A 142 -34.96 -11.11 -9.05
N VAL A 143 -34.57 -11.51 -7.84
CA VAL A 143 -33.52 -12.50 -7.55
C VAL A 143 -34.21 -13.85 -7.36
N SER A 144 -33.91 -14.83 -8.21
CA SER A 144 -34.42 -16.18 -8.10
C SER A 144 -33.86 -16.92 -6.88
N ASP A 145 -34.50 -17.99 -6.43
CA ASP A 145 -34.03 -18.78 -5.29
C ASP A 145 -32.62 -19.34 -5.51
N ALA A 146 -32.32 -19.81 -6.73
CA ALA A 146 -30.96 -20.27 -7.08
C ALA A 146 -29.91 -19.14 -7.01
N GLU A 147 -30.28 -17.91 -7.38
CA GLU A 147 -29.40 -16.74 -7.24
C GLU A 147 -29.24 -16.35 -5.76
N LYS A 148 -30.29 -16.47 -4.95
CA LYS A 148 -30.20 -16.24 -3.50
C LYS A 148 -29.25 -17.22 -2.84
N ASP A 149 -29.38 -18.52 -3.14
CA ASP A 149 -28.48 -19.55 -2.64
C ASP A 149 -27.04 -19.27 -3.05
N TYR A 150 -26.82 -18.84 -4.28
CA TYR A 150 -25.50 -18.50 -4.79
C TYR A 150 -24.89 -17.30 -4.06
N ILE A 151 -25.64 -16.21 -3.88
CA ILE A 151 -25.22 -15.02 -3.15
C ILE A 151 -24.92 -15.40 -1.68
N THR A 152 -25.81 -16.14 -1.02
CA THR A 152 -25.67 -16.55 0.38
C THR A 152 -24.38 -17.36 0.58
N ASN A 153 -24.07 -18.29 -0.32
CA ASN A 153 -22.85 -19.07 -0.25
C ASN A 153 -21.58 -18.22 -0.35
N ILE A 154 -21.58 -17.15 -1.17
CA ILE A 154 -20.45 -16.23 -1.25
C ILE A 154 -20.37 -15.36 0.01
N LEU A 155 -21.49 -14.85 0.51
CA LEU A 155 -21.55 -14.04 1.73
C LEU A 155 -21.07 -14.79 2.97
N ARG A 156 -21.31 -16.10 3.08
CA ARG A 156 -20.73 -16.96 4.11
C ARG A 156 -19.21 -16.88 4.16
N LEU A 157 -18.56 -16.84 2.99
CA LEU A 157 -17.11 -16.70 2.90
C LEU A 157 -16.67 -15.32 3.38
N PHE A 158 -17.28 -14.24 2.88
CA PHE A 158 -16.82 -12.88 3.17
C PHE A 158 -16.97 -12.51 4.64
N THR A 159 -18.09 -12.83 5.28
CA THR A 159 -18.31 -12.51 6.70
C THR A 159 -17.26 -13.10 7.62
N GLN A 160 -16.59 -14.18 7.21
CA GLN A 160 -15.54 -14.82 8.01
C GLN A 160 -14.13 -14.53 7.48
N ALA A 161 -13.96 -14.39 6.17
CA ALA A 161 -12.67 -14.08 5.57
C ALA A 161 -12.09 -12.77 6.10
N ASP A 162 -12.91 -11.71 6.19
CA ASP A 162 -12.48 -10.40 6.68
C ASP A 162 -12.13 -10.42 8.18
N VAL A 163 -12.71 -11.33 8.98
CA VAL A 163 -12.28 -11.58 10.36
C VAL A 163 -10.85 -12.11 10.37
N ALA A 164 -10.56 -13.12 9.55
CA ALA A 164 -9.23 -13.72 9.47
C ALA A 164 -8.19 -12.78 8.86
N VAL A 165 -8.56 -11.95 7.86
CA VAL A 165 -7.69 -10.90 7.31
C VAL A 165 -7.35 -9.87 8.39
N GLY A 166 -8.34 -9.38 9.14
CA GLY A 166 -8.14 -8.48 10.26
C GLY A 166 -7.20 -9.08 11.32
N GLN A 167 -7.40 -10.35 11.71
CA GLN A 167 -6.52 -11.06 12.64
C GLN A 167 -5.09 -11.17 12.11
N ASN A 168 -4.90 -11.45 10.83
CA ASN A 168 -3.56 -11.48 10.22
C ASN A 168 -2.82 -10.15 10.41
N TYR A 169 -3.49 -9.00 10.24
CA TYR A 169 -2.90 -7.70 10.51
C TYR A 169 -2.59 -7.51 12.00
N TYR A 170 -3.56 -7.74 12.89
CA TYR A 170 -3.41 -7.50 14.32
C TYR A 170 -2.41 -8.44 14.99
N ASP A 171 -2.46 -9.72 14.68
CA ASP A 171 -1.74 -10.76 15.42
C ASP A 171 -0.42 -11.16 14.75
N GLN A 172 -0.32 -11.08 13.43
CA GLN A 172 0.86 -11.54 12.69
C GLN A 172 1.75 -10.39 12.18
N LEU A 173 1.22 -9.35 11.57
CA LEU A 173 2.02 -8.32 10.90
C LEU A 173 2.36 -7.15 11.82
N ILE A 174 1.37 -6.46 12.40
CA ILE A 174 1.57 -5.27 13.25
C ILE A 174 2.50 -5.53 14.44
N PRO A 175 2.46 -6.70 15.13
CA PRO A 175 3.40 -6.97 16.21
C PRO A 175 4.86 -7.12 15.77
N LYS A 176 5.11 -7.45 14.52
CA LYS A 176 6.46 -7.68 13.98
C LYS A 176 7.09 -6.41 13.43
N PHE A 177 6.35 -5.66 12.66
CA PHE A 177 6.84 -4.38 12.15
C PHE A 177 6.78 -3.31 13.25
N LYS A 178 7.90 -2.64 13.51
CA LYS A 178 8.03 -1.65 14.58
C LYS A 178 8.19 -0.23 14.06
N ASN A 179 8.59 -0.07 12.80
CA ASN A 179 8.66 1.23 12.17
C ASN A 179 7.28 1.90 12.13
N ASN A 180 7.21 3.18 12.49
CA ASN A 180 5.96 3.90 12.70
C ASN A 180 5.14 4.06 11.42
N GLU A 181 5.77 4.39 10.29
CA GLU A 181 5.10 4.60 9.00
C GLU A 181 4.41 3.31 8.53
N VAL A 182 5.13 2.19 8.64
CA VAL A 182 4.62 0.87 8.26
C VAL A 182 3.52 0.41 9.19
N ARG A 183 3.66 0.64 10.50
CA ARG A 183 2.60 0.29 11.47
C ARG A 183 1.33 1.09 11.25
N ASN A 184 1.43 2.37 10.92
CA ASN A 184 0.27 3.20 10.60
C ASN A 184 -0.43 2.70 9.34
N MET A 185 0.31 2.30 8.30
CA MET A 185 -0.25 1.69 7.10
C MET A 185 -1.01 0.39 7.43
N LEU A 186 -0.36 -0.53 8.14
CA LEU A 186 -0.98 -1.80 8.54
C LEU A 186 -2.19 -1.59 9.47
N GLY A 187 -2.12 -0.61 10.36
CA GLY A 187 -3.22 -0.23 11.26
C GLY A 187 -4.42 0.35 10.50
N SER A 188 -4.16 1.15 9.46
CA SER A 188 -5.19 1.67 8.56
C SER A 188 -5.90 0.55 7.80
N PHE A 189 -5.14 -0.44 7.29
CA PHE A 189 -5.70 -1.63 6.65
C PHE A 189 -6.56 -2.45 7.63
N ALA A 190 -6.01 -2.79 8.79
CA ALA A 190 -6.76 -3.54 9.82
C ALA A 190 -8.06 -2.85 10.25
N CYS A 191 -8.06 -1.52 10.35
CA CYS A 191 -9.27 -0.75 10.65
C CYS A 191 -10.31 -0.85 9.52
N ARG A 192 -9.85 -0.92 8.27
CA ARG A 192 -10.73 -1.07 7.11
C ARG A 192 -11.40 -2.44 7.06
N GLU A 193 -10.70 -3.52 7.44
CA GLU A 193 -11.31 -4.85 7.58
C GLU A 193 -12.49 -4.85 8.55
N ALA A 194 -12.41 -4.09 9.64
CA ALA A 194 -13.53 -3.96 10.55
C ALA A 194 -14.75 -3.25 9.91
N ILE A 195 -14.55 -2.38 8.94
CA ILE A 195 -15.64 -1.76 8.15
C ILE A 195 -16.23 -2.79 7.18
N HIS A 196 -15.40 -3.57 6.48
CA HIS A 196 -15.86 -4.64 5.60
C HIS A 196 -16.74 -5.63 6.36
N GLN A 197 -16.29 -6.10 7.53
CA GLN A 197 -17.07 -7.00 8.40
C GLN A 197 -18.44 -6.43 8.72
N ARG A 198 -18.54 -5.15 9.14
CA ARG A 198 -19.82 -4.51 9.47
C ARG A 198 -20.70 -4.33 8.23
N ALA A 199 -20.12 -3.99 7.09
CA ALA A 199 -20.87 -3.81 5.84
C ALA A 199 -21.49 -5.13 5.35
N TYR A 200 -20.73 -6.24 5.40
CA TYR A 200 -21.28 -7.56 5.05
C TYR A 200 -22.28 -8.07 6.10
N ALA A 201 -22.08 -7.77 7.38
CA ALA A 201 -23.07 -8.07 8.42
C ALA A 201 -24.37 -7.30 8.17
N LEU A 202 -24.28 -5.99 7.91
CA LEU A 202 -25.44 -5.15 7.59
C LEU A 202 -26.19 -5.69 6.36
N LEU A 203 -25.46 -6.11 5.31
CA LEU A 203 -26.07 -6.71 4.12
C LEU A 203 -26.82 -7.99 4.47
N ASN A 204 -26.21 -8.91 5.20
CA ASN A 204 -26.84 -10.17 5.63
C ASN A 204 -28.11 -9.92 6.46
N GLU A 205 -28.06 -9.04 7.45
CA GLU A 205 -29.19 -8.67 8.29
C GLU A 205 -30.32 -8.04 7.46
N THR A 206 -29.96 -7.14 6.53
CA THR A 206 -30.93 -6.43 5.67
C THR A 206 -31.63 -7.40 4.72
N LEU A 207 -30.95 -8.41 4.22
CA LEU A 207 -31.53 -9.47 3.40
C LEU A 207 -32.36 -10.47 4.21
N GLY A 208 -32.21 -10.46 5.54
CA GLY A 208 -32.91 -11.36 6.45
C GLY A 208 -32.28 -12.76 6.50
N LEU A 209 -31.00 -12.87 6.26
CA LEU A 209 -30.26 -14.12 6.40
C LEU A 209 -30.17 -14.49 7.89
N PRO A 210 -30.41 -15.77 8.26
CA PRO A 210 -30.41 -16.18 9.66
C PRO A 210 -28.98 -16.16 10.26
N PRO A 211 -28.83 -15.98 11.59
CA PRO A 211 -27.52 -15.94 12.24
C PRO A 211 -26.65 -17.19 12.04
N GLU A 212 -27.26 -18.32 11.73
CA GLU A 212 -26.59 -19.59 11.47
C GLU A 212 -25.68 -19.49 10.24
N GLU A 213 -25.95 -18.56 9.30
CA GLU A 213 -25.13 -18.34 8.11
C GLU A 213 -23.70 -17.89 8.43
N TYR A 214 -23.49 -17.21 9.56
CA TYR A 214 -22.16 -16.82 10.03
C TYR A 214 -21.28 -18.01 10.44
N HIS A 215 -21.87 -19.16 10.77
CA HIS A 215 -21.16 -20.40 11.11
C HIS A 215 -21.12 -21.41 9.95
N ALA A 216 -21.98 -21.24 8.97
CA ALA A 216 -22.15 -22.23 7.90
C ALA A 216 -20.89 -22.40 7.02
N PHE A 217 -19.97 -21.40 7.01
CA PHE A 217 -18.70 -21.55 6.29
C PHE A 217 -17.84 -22.71 6.83
N LEU A 218 -17.97 -23.06 8.12
CA LEU A 218 -17.27 -24.19 8.75
C LEU A 218 -17.75 -25.56 8.25
N GLU A 219 -18.92 -25.61 7.62
CA GLU A 219 -19.45 -26.84 7.02
C GLU A 219 -18.74 -27.20 5.71
N TYR A 220 -17.99 -26.23 5.13
CA TYR A 220 -17.24 -26.41 3.89
C TYR A 220 -15.74 -26.52 4.20
N SER A 221 -15.18 -27.72 4.06
CA SER A 221 -13.76 -27.98 4.32
C SER A 221 -12.84 -27.00 3.55
N GLU A 222 -13.19 -26.70 2.29
CA GLU A 222 -12.41 -25.81 1.44
C GLU A 222 -12.36 -24.37 1.96
N MET A 223 -13.40 -23.92 2.64
CA MET A 223 -13.43 -22.60 3.26
C MET A 223 -12.61 -22.59 4.55
N ALA A 224 -12.77 -23.60 5.40
CA ALA A 224 -12.00 -23.76 6.63
C ALA A 224 -10.49 -23.91 6.32
N ASP A 225 -10.12 -24.78 5.38
CA ASP A 225 -8.73 -24.98 4.93
C ASP A 225 -8.09 -23.68 4.42
N LYS A 226 -8.86 -22.81 3.76
CA LYS A 226 -8.39 -21.51 3.28
C LYS A 226 -8.03 -20.56 4.43
N ILE A 227 -8.86 -20.49 5.47
CA ILE A 227 -8.60 -19.73 6.69
C ILE A 227 -7.37 -20.27 7.41
N ASP A 228 -7.30 -21.58 7.62
CA ASP A 228 -6.17 -22.24 8.27
C ASP A 228 -4.87 -22.00 7.50
N PHE A 229 -4.90 -22.14 6.17
CA PHE A 229 -3.74 -21.83 5.33
C PHE A 229 -3.25 -20.38 5.51
N MET A 230 -4.15 -19.41 5.59
CA MET A 230 -3.80 -18.01 5.77
C MET A 230 -3.14 -17.79 7.14
N MET A 231 -3.66 -18.40 8.20
CA MET A 231 -3.21 -18.20 9.57
C MET A 231 -1.98 -19.06 9.94
N ASP A 232 -1.70 -20.14 9.21
CA ASP A 232 -0.56 -21.02 9.43
C ASP A 232 0.76 -20.39 8.94
N SER A 233 1.30 -19.46 9.73
CA SER A 233 2.59 -18.84 9.45
C SER A 233 3.37 -18.57 10.73
N ASN A 234 4.60 -19.11 10.79
CA ASN A 234 5.51 -18.81 11.89
C ASN A 234 6.23 -17.47 11.67
N THR A 235 5.61 -16.38 12.05
CA THR A 235 6.14 -15.01 11.89
C THR A 235 7.31 -14.67 12.83
N SER A 236 7.81 -15.62 13.63
CA SER A 236 9.02 -15.42 14.43
C SER A 236 10.31 -15.49 13.61
N THR A 237 10.24 -16.01 12.38
CA THR A 237 11.35 -16.09 11.44
C THR A 237 11.13 -15.14 10.25
N HIS A 238 12.21 -14.65 9.64
CA HIS A 238 12.11 -13.82 8.42
C HIS A 238 11.38 -14.54 7.30
N ARG A 239 11.66 -15.84 7.10
CA ARG A 239 10.97 -16.65 6.09
C ARG A 239 9.48 -16.76 6.38
N GLY A 240 9.11 -17.01 7.64
CA GLY A 240 7.70 -17.14 8.03
C GLY A 240 6.96 -15.81 7.91
N LEU A 241 7.61 -14.69 8.25
CA LEU A 241 7.06 -13.35 8.05
C LEU A 241 6.85 -13.04 6.56
N ALA A 242 7.82 -13.38 5.70
CA ALA A 242 7.69 -13.24 4.26
C ALA A 242 6.55 -14.10 3.70
N LEU A 243 6.39 -15.33 4.19
CA LEU A 243 5.27 -16.19 3.82
C LEU A 243 3.92 -15.63 4.27
N ALA A 244 3.81 -15.07 5.47
CA ALA A 244 2.59 -14.42 5.94
C ALA A 244 2.18 -13.26 5.02
N MET A 245 3.12 -12.40 4.64
CA MET A 245 2.87 -11.32 3.68
C MET A 245 2.47 -11.84 2.29
N ALA A 246 3.13 -12.87 1.78
CA ALA A 246 2.78 -13.47 0.50
C ALA A 246 1.37 -14.08 0.51
N LYS A 247 1.01 -14.78 1.58
CA LYS A 247 -0.35 -15.32 1.77
C LYS A 247 -1.40 -14.23 1.85
N SER A 248 -1.12 -13.11 2.55
CA SER A 248 -1.99 -11.93 2.62
C SER A 248 -2.27 -11.39 1.21
N VAL A 249 -1.21 -11.11 0.42
CA VAL A 249 -1.35 -10.64 -0.97
C VAL A 249 -2.17 -11.61 -1.83
N MET A 250 -1.96 -12.91 -1.68
CA MET A 250 -2.72 -13.92 -2.45
C MET A 250 -4.17 -14.00 -2.01
N ASN A 251 -4.45 -13.89 -0.73
CA ASN A 251 -5.81 -13.92 -0.20
C ASN A 251 -6.60 -12.70 -0.63
N GLU A 252 -6.09 -11.51 -0.32
CA GLU A 252 -6.76 -10.24 -0.61
C GLU A 252 -6.78 -9.91 -2.12
N GLY A 253 -5.73 -10.31 -2.87
CA GLY A 253 -5.58 -10.00 -4.29
C GLY A 253 -6.13 -11.04 -5.27
N ILE A 254 -6.26 -12.30 -4.88
CA ILE A 254 -6.70 -13.37 -5.79
C ILE A 254 -7.95 -14.08 -5.25
N ALA A 255 -7.92 -14.54 -4.00
CA ALA A 255 -8.97 -15.38 -3.48
C ALA A 255 -10.29 -14.65 -3.30
N LEU A 256 -10.26 -13.39 -2.84
CA LEU A 256 -11.46 -12.54 -2.71
C LEU A 256 -11.94 -12.01 -4.06
N PHE A 257 -11.04 -11.67 -4.97
CA PHE A 257 -11.41 -11.07 -6.26
C PHE A 257 -12.34 -11.94 -7.11
N ALA A 258 -12.15 -13.25 -7.10
CA ALA A 258 -13.06 -14.15 -7.82
C ALA A 258 -14.50 -14.01 -7.31
N SER A 259 -14.67 -14.01 -6.00
CA SER A 259 -15.98 -13.85 -5.34
C SER A 259 -16.57 -12.45 -5.55
N PHE A 260 -15.74 -11.42 -5.53
CA PHE A 260 -16.17 -10.05 -5.87
C PHE A 260 -16.75 -9.95 -7.28
N VAL A 261 -16.05 -10.50 -8.27
CA VAL A 261 -16.54 -10.48 -9.67
C VAL A 261 -17.86 -11.23 -9.81
N MET A 262 -18.02 -12.33 -9.07
CA MET A 262 -19.27 -13.10 -9.05
C MET A 262 -20.44 -12.25 -8.54
N LEU A 263 -20.27 -11.50 -7.44
CA LEU A 263 -21.29 -10.62 -6.88
C LEU A 263 -21.57 -9.40 -7.76
N LEU A 264 -20.52 -8.77 -8.31
CA LEU A 264 -20.65 -7.62 -9.22
C LEU A 264 -21.44 -7.96 -10.49
N ASN A 265 -21.46 -9.22 -10.90
CA ASN A 265 -22.24 -9.64 -12.05
C ASN A 265 -23.76 -9.40 -11.85
N PHE A 266 -24.26 -9.46 -10.62
CA PHE A 266 -25.67 -9.10 -10.34
C PHE A 266 -25.95 -7.65 -10.60
N GLN A 267 -25.07 -6.74 -10.19
CA GLN A 267 -25.18 -5.31 -10.45
C GLN A 267 -25.19 -5.02 -11.98
N ARG A 268 -24.38 -5.75 -12.76
CA ARG A 268 -24.34 -5.64 -14.21
C ARG A 268 -25.71 -5.92 -14.85
N PHE A 269 -26.49 -6.82 -14.25
CA PHE A 269 -27.86 -7.13 -14.69
C PHE A 269 -28.92 -6.30 -13.96
N GLY A 270 -28.52 -5.23 -13.29
CA GLY A 270 -29.43 -4.30 -12.61
C GLY A 270 -30.02 -4.87 -11.32
N LYS A 271 -29.45 -5.91 -10.74
CA LYS A 271 -29.87 -6.56 -9.49
C LYS A 271 -28.87 -6.23 -8.38
N MET A 272 -29.34 -6.19 -7.13
CA MET A 272 -28.48 -6.13 -5.93
C MET A 272 -27.43 -5.00 -6.02
N LYS A 273 -27.86 -3.78 -6.31
CA LYS A 273 -26.97 -2.65 -6.56
C LYS A 273 -26.23 -2.18 -5.31
N GLY A 274 -26.89 -2.24 -4.16
CA GLY A 274 -26.28 -1.91 -2.87
C GLY A 274 -25.18 -2.91 -2.50
N MET A 275 -25.44 -4.21 -2.67
CA MET A 275 -24.42 -5.26 -2.55
C MET A 275 -23.25 -4.99 -3.53
N GLY A 276 -23.57 -4.66 -4.79
CA GLY A 276 -22.55 -4.28 -5.77
C GLY A 276 -21.70 -3.10 -5.29
N LYS A 277 -22.29 -2.14 -4.58
CA LYS A 277 -21.58 -0.98 -4.03
C LYS A 277 -20.63 -1.35 -2.89
N VAL A 278 -21.05 -2.23 -1.98
CA VAL A 278 -20.18 -2.80 -0.95
C VAL A 278 -18.96 -3.43 -1.61
N VAL A 279 -19.17 -4.28 -2.60
CA VAL A 279 -18.12 -4.99 -3.32
C VAL A 279 -17.17 -4.03 -4.06
N GLU A 280 -17.69 -2.99 -4.74
CA GLU A 280 -16.87 -1.97 -5.41
C GLU A 280 -15.91 -1.27 -4.43
N TRP A 281 -16.41 -0.91 -3.25
CA TRP A 281 -15.61 -0.23 -2.25
C TRP A 281 -14.58 -1.17 -1.62
N SER A 282 -14.97 -2.42 -1.33
CA SER A 282 -14.04 -3.46 -0.86
C SER A 282 -12.91 -3.71 -1.86
N ILE A 283 -13.19 -3.92 -3.14
CA ILE A 283 -12.17 -4.13 -4.19
C ILE A 283 -11.15 -2.98 -4.24
N ARG A 284 -11.64 -1.74 -4.13
CA ARG A 284 -10.77 -0.56 -4.12
C ARG A 284 -9.80 -0.60 -2.94
N ASP A 285 -10.30 -0.94 -1.75
CA ASP A 285 -9.51 -1.02 -0.54
C ASP A 285 -8.51 -2.17 -0.60
N GLU A 286 -8.96 -3.38 -0.99
CA GLU A 286 -8.09 -4.55 -1.15
C GLU A 286 -6.98 -4.33 -2.19
N SER A 287 -7.25 -3.57 -3.23
CA SER A 287 -6.21 -3.21 -4.21
C SER A 287 -5.08 -2.38 -3.59
N ILE A 288 -5.41 -1.50 -2.64
CA ILE A 288 -4.43 -0.70 -1.91
C ILE A 288 -3.69 -1.56 -0.86
N HIS A 289 -4.39 -2.47 -0.19
CA HIS A 289 -3.80 -3.44 0.75
C HIS A 289 -2.75 -4.30 0.05
N VAL A 290 -3.11 -4.92 -1.07
CA VAL A 290 -2.22 -5.74 -1.90
C VAL A 290 -0.98 -4.96 -2.34
N GLU A 291 -1.14 -3.71 -2.82
CA GLU A 291 -0.02 -2.86 -3.19
C GLU A 291 0.91 -2.60 -2.00
N GLY A 292 0.33 -2.24 -0.85
CA GLY A 292 1.08 -1.93 0.38
C GLY A 292 1.87 -3.13 0.90
N ILE A 293 1.22 -4.29 1.01
CA ILE A 293 1.88 -5.51 1.49
C ILE A 293 2.92 -6.02 0.48
N ALA A 294 2.64 -5.97 -0.82
CA ALA A 294 3.61 -6.34 -1.85
C ALA A 294 4.85 -5.43 -1.84
N LYS A 295 4.67 -4.14 -1.55
CA LYS A 295 5.76 -3.19 -1.42
C LYS A 295 6.56 -3.44 -0.14
N LEU A 296 5.88 -3.74 0.97
CA LEU A 296 6.50 -4.12 2.23
C LEU A 296 7.32 -5.41 2.12
N PHE A 297 6.79 -6.40 1.41
CA PHE A 297 7.49 -7.67 1.15
C PHE A 297 8.83 -7.50 0.43
N ARG A 298 8.97 -6.49 -0.41
CA ARG A 298 10.18 -6.20 -1.19
C ARG A 298 11.26 -5.45 -0.40
N GLN A 299 10.95 -4.94 0.78
CA GLN A 299 11.87 -4.20 1.67
C GLN A 299 12.69 -5.15 2.55
#